data_a21554730f16dd7abc67bef0cf452953
#
_entry.id   a21554730f16dd7abc67bef0cf452953
#
_cell.length_a   1.000
_cell.length_b   1.000
_cell.length_c   1.000
_cell.angle_alpha   90.00
_cell.angle_beta   90.00
_cell.angle_gamma   90.00
#
_symmetry.space_group_name_H-M   'P 1'
#
loop_
_entity.id
_entity.type
_entity.pdbx_description
1 polymer ?
#
loop_
_entity_poly.entity_id
_entity_poly.type
_entity_poly.pdbx_seq_one_letter_code
_entity_poly.pdbx_strand_id
1 'polypeptide(L)'
;MPNLLLTMWDTIKSSNIGILVAAGLGMFAIIGGLSMLSYHYTLSGIKSRTVGDGQHGTARWATDKEIRKTYAHVPFKVRDWRKGVSLPAEQGLVLGCKGKKDELTALVDSDDIHCLMIAASGAGKTAFFLYPNLEYACASGMSFLALDTKGDLARNYGSIAKKYYGYKHISVIDLRNPTRSDGNNLLTLINRYMDIARKQPDNLAARAKAEKYAKILAKSIVSPEGNSDHGQNAFFYDAAEGLLSSTILLL
;
A
#
# COMPACT_ATOMS: atom_id res chain seq x y z
N MET A 1 9.04 -11.83 -71.01
CA MET A 1 7.92 -12.34 -70.18
C MET A 1 6.56 -12.46 -70.91
N PRO A 2 6.31 -11.90 -72.10
CA PRO A 2 5.02 -12.12 -72.80
C PRO A 2 4.78 -13.52 -73.32
N ASN A 3 5.81 -14.30 -73.60
CA ASN A 3 5.67 -15.65 -74.20
C ASN A 3 5.21 -16.75 -73.22
N LEU A 4 5.38 -16.57 -71.91
CA LEU A 4 4.97 -17.56 -70.92
C LEU A 4 3.45 -17.64 -70.76
N LEU A 5 2.77 -16.50 -70.80
CA LEU A 5 1.31 -16.43 -70.74
C LEU A 5 0.62 -16.95 -72.00
N LEU A 6 1.23 -16.72 -73.16
CA LEU A 6 0.71 -17.24 -74.43
C LEU A 6 0.87 -18.79 -74.51
N THR A 7 2.01 -19.34 -74.10
CA THR A 7 2.21 -20.79 -74.06
C THR A 7 1.33 -21.47 -73.03
N MET A 8 1.09 -20.86 -71.87
CA MET A 8 0.12 -21.35 -70.89
C MET A 8 -1.31 -21.35 -71.46
N TRP A 9 -1.70 -20.32 -72.22
CA TRP A 9 -3.03 -20.22 -72.81
C TRP A 9 -3.26 -21.25 -73.90
N ASP A 10 -2.25 -21.54 -74.74
CA ASP A 10 -2.32 -22.57 -75.78
C ASP A 10 -2.34 -23.99 -75.15
N THR A 11 -1.62 -24.23 -74.05
CA THR A 11 -1.67 -25.50 -73.31
C THR A 11 -3.03 -25.72 -72.66
N ILE A 12 -3.67 -24.68 -72.14
CA ILE A 12 -5.02 -24.76 -71.60
C ILE A 12 -6.06 -25.09 -72.67
N LYS A 13 -5.94 -24.49 -73.88
CA LYS A 13 -6.85 -24.74 -74.99
C LYS A 13 -6.75 -26.15 -75.59
N SER A 14 -5.55 -26.78 -75.54
CA SER A 14 -5.32 -28.11 -76.05
C SER A 14 -5.61 -29.23 -75.04
N SER A 15 -5.79 -28.91 -73.78
CA SER A 15 -6.00 -29.85 -72.69
C SER A 15 -7.45 -30.27 -72.58
N ASN A 16 -7.63 -31.57 -72.28
CA ASN A 16 -8.95 -32.14 -72.07
C ASN A 16 -9.57 -31.45 -70.80
N ILE A 17 -10.76 -30.92 -70.92
CA ILE A 17 -11.45 -30.16 -69.86
C ILE A 17 -11.45 -30.90 -68.50
N GLY A 18 -11.52 -32.25 -68.56
CA GLY A 18 -11.47 -33.09 -67.40
C GLY A 18 -10.15 -33.00 -66.63
N ILE A 19 -9.00 -32.88 -67.30
CA ILE A 19 -7.69 -32.76 -66.68
C ILE A 19 -7.56 -31.33 -65.98
N LEU A 20 -8.08 -30.30 -66.63
CA LEU A 20 -8.07 -28.96 -66.03
C LEU A 20 -8.93 -28.85 -64.77
N VAL A 21 -10.09 -29.48 -64.77
CA VAL A 21 -10.98 -29.53 -63.62
C VAL A 21 -10.33 -30.35 -62.51
N ALA A 22 -9.69 -31.49 -62.83
CA ALA A 22 -8.99 -32.32 -61.83
C ALA A 22 -7.79 -31.57 -61.24
N ALA A 23 -7.00 -30.86 -62.05
CA ALA A 23 -5.89 -30.03 -61.56
C ALA A 23 -6.36 -28.84 -60.66
N GLY A 24 -7.46 -28.18 -61.00
CA GLY A 24 -8.08 -27.12 -60.20
C GLY A 24 -8.59 -27.63 -58.87
N LEU A 25 -9.27 -28.78 -58.84
CA LEU A 25 -9.71 -29.41 -57.60
C LEU A 25 -8.54 -29.87 -56.72
N GLY A 26 -7.48 -30.39 -57.35
CA GLY A 26 -6.25 -30.79 -56.66
C GLY A 26 -5.57 -29.59 -56.00
N MET A 27 -5.46 -28.49 -56.74
CA MET A 27 -4.88 -27.25 -56.18
C MET A 27 -5.72 -26.65 -55.03
N PHE A 28 -7.04 -26.68 -55.17
CA PHE A 28 -7.96 -26.26 -54.13
C PHE A 28 -7.86 -27.12 -52.88
N ALA A 29 -7.73 -28.43 -53.02
CA ALA A 29 -7.53 -29.38 -51.93
C ALA A 29 -6.18 -29.15 -51.20
N ILE A 30 -5.10 -28.84 -51.97
CA ILE A 30 -3.79 -28.52 -51.40
C ILE A 30 -3.82 -27.23 -50.63
N ILE A 31 -4.40 -26.16 -51.22
CA ILE A 31 -4.51 -24.85 -50.53
C ILE A 31 -5.40 -24.96 -49.28
N GLY A 32 -6.52 -25.67 -49.39
CA GLY A 32 -7.41 -25.91 -48.24
C GLY A 32 -6.74 -26.72 -47.14
N GLY A 33 -5.99 -27.78 -47.54
CA GLY A 33 -5.20 -28.59 -46.60
C GLY A 33 -4.09 -27.80 -45.90
N LEU A 34 -3.34 -26.98 -46.64
CA LEU A 34 -2.31 -26.10 -46.06
C LEU A 34 -2.90 -25.03 -45.16
N SER A 35 -4.04 -24.44 -45.53
CA SER A 35 -4.76 -23.49 -44.68
C SER A 35 -5.25 -24.16 -43.39
N MET A 36 -5.78 -25.34 -43.48
CA MET A 36 -6.25 -26.12 -42.31
C MET A 36 -5.10 -26.52 -41.40
N LEU A 37 -3.97 -26.90 -41.97
CA LEU A 37 -2.74 -27.21 -41.23
C LEU A 37 -2.18 -25.96 -40.54
N SER A 38 -2.09 -24.85 -41.28
CA SER A 38 -1.66 -23.55 -40.72
C SER A 38 -2.58 -23.11 -39.59
N TYR A 39 -3.89 -23.22 -39.75
CA TYR A 39 -4.87 -22.91 -38.70
C TYR A 39 -4.66 -23.82 -37.49
N HIS A 40 -4.45 -25.12 -37.71
CA HIS A 40 -4.22 -26.07 -36.61
C HIS A 40 -2.91 -25.83 -35.88
N TYR A 41 -1.82 -25.51 -36.57
CA TYR A 41 -0.52 -25.24 -35.95
C TYR A 41 -0.46 -23.84 -35.32
N THR A 42 -1.02 -22.82 -35.95
CA THR A 42 -0.93 -21.45 -35.44
C THR A 42 -1.92 -21.18 -34.29
N LEU A 43 -3.14 -21.67 -34.40
CA LEU A 43 -4.16 -21.48 -33.35
C LEU A 43 -4.10 -22.54 -32.26
N SER A 44 -3.61 -23.77 -32.53
CA SER A 44 -3.34 -24.70 -31.42
C SER A 44 -2.13 -24.36 -30.59
N GLY A 45 -1.17 -23.58 -31.15
CA GLY A 45 -0.04 -23.02 -30.39
C GLY A 45 -0.45 -21.80 -29.53
N ILE A 46 -1.52 -21.12 -29.93
CA ILE A 46 -2.11 -19.97 -29.20
C ILE A 46 -3.33 -20.40 -28.36
N LYS A 47 -3.63 -21.69 -28.29
CA LYS A 47 -4.56 -22.13 -27.24
C LYS A 47 -3.99 -21.60 -25.92
N SER A 48 -4.66 -20.57 -25.38
CA SER A 48 -4.52 -20.28 -23.97
C SER A 48 -4.56 -21.62 -23.26
N ARG A 49 -3.41 -22.11 -22.80
CA ARG A 49 -3.39 -23.20 -21.83
C ARG A 49 -4.36 -22.75 -20.77
N THR A 50 -5.37 -23.51 -20.54
CA THR A 50 -6.19 -23.34 -19.35
C THR A 50 -5.17 -23.34 -18.23
N VAL A 51 -4.89 -22.16 -17.71
CA VAL A 51 -3.95 -21.99 -16.60
C VAL A 51 -4.53 -22.86 -15.51
N GLY A 52 -3.80 -23.87 -15.08
CA GLY A 52 -4.24 -24.74 -13.99
C GLY A 52 -4.58 -23.85 -12.80
N ASP A 53 -5.63 -24.17 -12.07
CA ASP A 53 -5.99 -23.46 -10.85
C ASP A 53 -4.73 -23.28 -10.00
N GLY A 54 -4.31 -22.01 -9.79
CA GLY A 54 -3.14 -21.68 -8.99
C GLY A 54 -1.88 -21.26 -9.72
N GLN A 55 -1.81 -21.25 -11.06
CA GLN A 55 -0.60 -20.86 -11.79
C GLN A 55 -0.26 -19.36 -11.63
N HIS A 56 -1.26 -18.49 -11.39
CA HIS A 56 -1.11 -17.05 -11.07
C HIS A 56 -1.47 -16.74 -9.62
N GLY A 57 -1.48 -17.74 -8.74
CA GLY A 57 -1.97 -17.66 -7.39
C GLY A 57 -3.47 -17.99 -7.31
N THR A 58 -3.91 -18.45 -6.16
CA THR A 58 -5.32 -18.67 -5.85
C THR A 58 -5.77 -17.65 -4.82
N ALA A 59 -6.72 -16.81 -5.19
CA ALA A 59 -7.42 -15.94 -4.25
C ALA A 59 -8.78 -16.57 -3.91
N ARG A 60 -9.06 -16.74 -2.64
CA ARG A 60 -10.35 -17.21 -2.12
C ARG A 60 -10.68 -16.50 -0.81
N TRP A 61 -11.91 -16.56 -0.42
CA TRP A 61 -12.31 -16.11 0.90
C TRP A 61 -11.68 -17.00 1.98
N ALA A 62 -11.19 -16.38 3.04
CA ALA A 62 -10.67 -17.10 4.19
C ALA A 62 -11.77 -17.91 4.88
N THR A 63 -11.45 -19.12 5.29
CA THR A 63 -12.35 -19.95 6.10
C THR A 63 -12.42 -19.42 7.54
N ASP A 64 -13.50 -19.74 8.25
CA ASP A 64 -13.63 -19.36 9.67
C ASP A 64 -12.47 -19.89 10.55
N LYS A 65 -11.91 -21.04 10.18
CA LYS A 65 -10.75 -21.61 10.87
C LYS A 65 -9.49 -20.77 10.69
N GLU A 66 -9.27 -20.29 9.48
CA GLU A 66 -8.15 -19.40 9.15
C GLU A 66 -8.32 -18.05 9.84
N ILE A 67 -9.51 -17.46 9.78
CA ILE A 67 -9.82 -16.20 10.47
C ILE A 67 -9.55 -16.32 11.97
N ARG A 68 -9.98 -17.43 12.61
CA ARG A 68 -9.73 -17.66 14.04
C ARG A 68 -8.25 -17.84 14.38
N LYS A 69 -7.46 -18.36 13.45
CA LYS A 69 -6.02 -18.57 13.67
C LYS A 69 -5.21 -17.29 13.45
N THR A 70 -5.64 -16.46 12.50
CA THR A 70 -4.89 -15.27 12.07
C THR A 70 -5.18 -14.06 12.95
N TYR A 71 -6.43 -13.86 13.37
CA TYR A 71 -6.83 -12.65 14.08
C TYR A 71 -7.13 -12.93 15.57
N ALA A 72 -6.73 -12.01 16.42
CA ALA A 72 -7.17 -12.02 17.81
C ALA A 72 -8.68 -11.70 17.89
N HIS A 73 -9.39 -12.41 18.76
CA HIS A 73 -10.82 -12.26 18.98
C HIS A 73 -11.05 -11.55 20.31
N VAL A 74 -11.33 -10.26 20.25
CA VAL A 74 -11.46 -9.41 21.44
C VAL A 74 -12.89 -8.97 21.63
N PRO A 75 -13.54 -9.19 22.78
CA PRO A 75 -14.87 -8.68 23.07
C PRO A 75 -14.90 -7.15 22.96
N PHE A 76 -15.74 -6.59 22.10
CA PHE A 76 -15.78 -5.15 21.83
C PHE A 76 -16.80 -4.46 22.74
N LYS A 77 -16.35 -4.07 23.96
CA LYS A 77 -17.21 -3.56 25.04
C LYS A 77 -16.85 -2.13 25.44
N VAL A 78 -17.13 -1.15 24.60
CA VAL A 78 -16.77 0.26 24.80
C VAL A 78 -17.26 0.81 26.16
N ARG A 79 -18.47 0.43 26.59
CA ARG A 79 -19.06 0.91 27.87
C ARG A 79 -18.23 0.46 29.08
N ASP A 80 -17.71 -0.79 29.02
CA ASP A 80 -16.90 -1.34 30.09
C ASP A 80 -15.48 -0.75 30.06
N TRP A 81 -14.92 -0.62 28.87
CA TRP A 81 -13.59 0.00 28.67
C TRP A 81 -13.51 1.42 29.21
N ARG A 82 -14.54 2.24 28.99
CA ARG A 82 -14.62 3.61 29.52
C ARG A 82 -14.76 3.68 31.04
N LYS A 83 -15.09 2.55 31.68
CA LYS A 83 -15.07 2.41 33.15
C LYS A 83 -13.77 1.81 33.66
N GLY A 84 -12.82 1.51 32.80
CA GLY A 84 -11.56 0.83 33.13
C GLY A 84 -11.73 -0.67 33.37
N VAL A 85 -12.84 -1.27 32.91
CA VAL A 85 -13.12 -2.71 33.10
C VAL A 85 -12.85 -3.47 31.83
N SER A 86 -12.19 -4.63 31.94
CA SER A 86 -11.92 -5.55 30.83
C SER A 86 -11.24 -4.89 29.62
N LEU A 87 -10.25 -4.03 29.87
CA LEU A 87 -9.49 -3.40 28.82
C LEU A 87 -8.78 -4.46 27.96
N PRO A 88 -8.71 -4.27 26.61
CA PRO A 88 -8.03 -5.19 25.73
C PRO A 88 -6.51 -5.15 25.99
N ALA A 89 -5.90 -6.32 26.09
CA ALA A 89 -4.45 -6.47 26.24
C ALA A 89 -3.75 -6.45 24.87
N GLU A 90 -4.41 -6.96 23.83
CA GLU A 90 -3.88 -7.04 22.48
C GLU A 90 -3.94 -5.65 21.82
N GLN A 91 -2.79 -5.20 21.32
CA GLN A 91 -2.70 -4.00 20.51
C GLN A 91 -2.76 -4.37 19.03
N GLY A 92 -3.45 -3.58 18.23
CA GLY A 92 -3.58 -3.88 16.81
C GLY A 92 -4.71 -3.11 16.13
N LEU A 93 -4.97 -3.49 14.89
CA LEU A 93 -5.99 -2.89 14.04
C LEU A 93 -7.26 -3.73 14.02
N VAL A 94 -8.40 -3.11 14.32
CA VAL A 94 -9.72 -3.76 14.20
C VAL A 94 -10.11 -3.79 12.72
N LEU A 95 -10.11 -4.97 12.13
CA LEU A 95 -10.50 -5.19 10.73
C LEU A 95 -11.99 -5.43 10.55
N GLY A 96 -12.66 -5.93 11.56
CA GLY A 96 -14.09 -6.20 11.52
C GLY A 96 -14.62 -6.67 12.87
N CYS A 97 -15.94 -6.89 12.93
CA CYS A 97 -16.59 -7.41 14.12
C CYS A 97 -17.54 -8.55 13.75
N LYS A 98 -17.64 -9.55 14.64
CA LYS A 98 -18.62 -10.63 14.59
C LYS A 98 -19.54 -10.52 15.82
N GLY A 99 -20.80 -10.93 15.68
CA GLY A 99 -21.77 -10.94 16.78
C GLY A 99 -22.93 -9.98 16.59
N LYS A 100 -23.76 -9.84 17.62
CA LYS A 100 -24.95 -8.97 17.62
C LYS A 100 -24.93 -8.04 18.82
N LYS A 101 -25.28 -6.77 18.59
CA LYS A 101 -25.42 -5.71 19.61
C LYS A 101 -24.42 -5.77 20.78
N ASP A 102 -24.78 -6.42 21.89
CA ASP A 102 -24.01 -6.40 23.14
C ASP A 102 -22.92 -7.50 23.20
N GLU A 103 -22.90 -8.42 22.24
CA GLU A 103 -21.92 -9.52 22.11
C GLU A 103 -21.04 -9.35 20.88
N LEU A 104 -20.59 -8.13 20.63
CA LEU A 104 -19.65 -7.88 19.53
C LEU A 104 -18.26 -8.37 19.91
N THR A 105 -17.65 -9.11 18.99
CA THR A 105 -16.26 -9.53 19.07
C THR A 105 -15.48 -8.90 17.92
N ALA A 106 -14.49 -8.10 18.23
CA ALA A 106 -13.59 -7.51 17.25
C ALA A 106 -12.60 -8.55 16.74
N LEU A 107 -12.34 -8.53 15.45
CA LEU A 107 -11.25 -9.23 14.80
C LEU A 107 -10.09 -8.26 14.70
N VAL A 108 -9.05 -8.52 15.47
CA VAL A 108 -7.89 -7.63 15.61
C VAL A 108 -6.69 -8.27 14.96
N ASP A 109 -6.06 -7.52 14.08
CA ASP A 109 -4.75 -7.88 13.55
C ASP A 109 -3.67 -7.19 14.41
N SER A 110 -2.85 -7.98 15.06
CA SER A 110 -1.78 -7.52 15.95
C SER A 110 -0.41 -7.50 15.28
N ASP A 111 -0.34 -7.92 14.03
CA ASP A 111 0.90 -7.89 13.26
C ASP A 111 1.22 -6.46 12.77
N ASP A 112 2.47 -6.24 12.35
CA ASP A 112 2.92 -4.98 11.76
C ASP A 112 2.48 -4.90 10.28
N ILE A 113 1.22 -4.48 10.08
CA ILE A 113 0.57 -4.45 8.76
C ILE A 113 0.21 -3.03 8.32
N HIS A 114 0.21 -2.84 7.00
CA HIS A 114 -0.40 -1.68 6.36
C HIS A 114 -1.82 -2.01 5.90
N CYS A 115 -2.78 -1.14 6.23
CA CYS A 115 -4.17 -1.31 5.82
C CYS A 115 -4.63 -0.15 4.95
N LEU A 116 -5.14 -0.45 3.76
CA LEU A 116 -5.74 0.52 2.85
C LEU A 116 -7.25 0.29 2.80
N MET A 117 -8.04 1.29 3.25
CA MET A 117 -9.48 1.25 3.14
C MET A 117 -10.00 2.12 2.00
N ILE A 118 -10.63 1.49 1.02
CA ILE A 118 -11.23 2.16 -0.14
C ILE A 118 -12.75 2.05 -0.04
N ALA A 119 -13.43 3.19 -0.05
CA ALA A 119 -14.89 3.24 -0.06
C ALA A 119 -15.38 4.58 -0.62
N ALA A 120 -16.58 4.58 -1.19
CA ALA A 120 -17.23 5.79 -1.70
C ALA A 120 -17.45 6.85 -0.61
N SER A 121 -17.70 8.10 -1.01
CA SER A 121 -18.11 9.14 -0.08
C SER A 121 -19.47 8.77 0.54
N GLY A 122 -19.63 9.00 1.84
CA GLY A 122 -20.86 8.64 2.57
C GLY A 122 -21.00 7.15 2.96
N ALA A 123 -20.10 6.26 2.53
CA ALA A 123 -20.16 4.83 2.87
C ALA A 123 -19.89 4.51 4.36
N GLY A 124 -19.63 5.52 5.18
CA GLY A 124 -19.44 5.33 6.62
C GLY A 124 -18.01 4.96 7.06
N LYS A 125 -16.97 5.21 6.23
CA LYS A 125 -15.55 4.94 6.58
C LYS A 125 -15.18 5.43 7.98
N THR A 126 -15.53 6.65 8.29
CA THR A 126 -15.22 7.26 9.59
C THR A 126 -15.98 6.59 10.73
N ALA A 127 -17.27 6.35 10.54
CA ALA A 127 -18.15 5.80 11.59
C ALA A 127 -17.88 4.32 11.87
N PHE A 128 -17.68 3.51 10.82
CA PHE A 128 -17.59 2.05 10.95
C PHE A 128 -16.17 1.51 11.04
N PHE A 129 -15.18 2.30 10.64
CA PHE A 129 -13.79 1.85 10.72
C PHE A 129 -12.94 2.76 11.62
N LEU A 130 -12.89 4.06 11.33
CA LEU A 130 -11.95 4.95 12.02
C LEU A 130 -12.30 5.12 13.50
N TYR A 131 -13.56 5.41 13.82
CA TYR A 131 -13.97 5.59 15.22
C TYR A 131 -13.82 4.32 16.06
N PRO A 132 -14.24 3.13 15.62
CA PRO A 132 -13.97 1.90 16.35
C PRO A 132 -12.48 1.62 16.57
N ASN A 133 -11.63 1.92 15.58
CA ASN A 133 -10.20 1.75 15.72
C ASN A 133 -9.57 2.77 16.69
N LEU A 134 -10.01 4.02 16.68
CA LEU A 134 -9.55 5.01 17.66
C LEU A 134 -9.97 4.64 19.09
N GLU A 135 -11.20 4.20 19.27
CA GLU A 135 -11.67 3.71 20.57
C GLU A 135 -10.85 2.51 21.05
N TYR A 136 -10.60 1.54 20.15
CA TYR A 136 -9.79 0.37 20.45
C TYR A 136 -8.34 0.74 20.77
N ALA A 137 -7.72 1.61 19.97
CA ALA A 137 -6.36 2.11 20.22
C ALA A 137 -6.26 2.79 21.59
N CYS A 138 -7.25 3.61 21.96
CA CYS A 138 -7.29 4.22 23.28
C CYS A 138 -7.45 3.16 24.40
N ALA A 139 -8.33 2.17 24.22
CA ALA A 139 -8.60 1.14 25.22
C ALA A 139 -7.41 0.20 25.42
N SER A 140 -6.68 -0.15 24.36
CA SER A 140 -5.50 -1.01 24.41
C SER A 140 -4.20 -0.27 24.79
N GLY A 141 -4.28 1.06 25.03
CA GLY A 141 -3.12 1.87 25.43
C GLY A 141 -2.08 2.09 24.32
N MET A 142 -2.50 2.05 23.05
CA MET A 142 -1.62 2.30 21.91
C MET A 142 -1.25 3.76 21.79
N SER A 143 -0.01 4.06 21.44
CA SER A 143 0.38 5.37 20.91
C SER A 143 0.03 5.42 19.43
N PHE A 144 -0.63 6.48 19.00
CA PHE A 144 -1.02 6.62 17.60
C PHE A 144 -0.96 8.08 17.11
N LEU A 145 -0.81 8.24 15.80
CA LEU A 145 -0.91 9.50 15.09
C LEU A 145 -2.14 9.43 14.17
N ALA A 146 -3.02 10.44 14.28
CA ALA A 146 -4.20 10.53 13.43
C ALA A 146 -4.16 11.82 12.60
N LEU A 147 -4.35 11.70 11.28
CA LEU A 147 -4.50 12.85 10.40
C LEU A 147 -5.98 13.23 10.32
N ASP A 148 -6.27 14.46 10.73
CA ASP A 148 -7.63 14.98 10.83
C ASP A 148 -7.85 16.19 9.92
N THR A 149 -8.44 15.94 8.76
CA THR A 149 -8.70 17.00 7.78
C THR A 149 -9.89 17.89 8.14
N LYS A 150 -10.75 17.47 9.09
CA LYS A 150 -11.98 18.17 9.48
C LYS A 150 -11.96 18.74 10.91
N GLY A 151 -11.00 18.32 11.73
CA GLY A 151 -10.93 18.67 13.14
C GLY A 151 -11.91 17.90 14.05
N ASP A 152 -12.57 16.88 13.51
CA ASP A 152 -13.56 16.10 14.28
C ASP A 152 -12.90 15.07 15.20
N LEU A 153 -11.76 14.49 14.80
CA LEU A 153 -11.06 13.47 15.57
C LEU A 153 -10.48 14.06 16.85
N ALA A 154 -9.76 15.16 16.74
CA ALA A 154 -9.18 15.85 17.90
C ALA A 154 -10.26 16.26 18.90
N ARG A 155 -11.37 16.83 18.40
CA ARG A 155 -12.49 17.29 19.22
C ARG A 155 -13.19 16.13 19.95
N ASN A 156 -13.49 15.06 19.24
CA ASN A 156 -14.27 13.94 19.77
C ASN A 156 -13.40 12.99 20.59
N TYR A 157 -12.26 12.55 20.05
CA TYR A 157 -11.44 11.51 20.66
C TYR A 157 -10.35 12.03 21.58
N GLY A 158 -9.86 13.25 21.41
CA GLY A 158 -8.92 13.85 22.36
C GLY A 158 -9.50 13.89 23.77
N SER A 159 -10.74 14.36 23.90
CA SER A 159 -11.44 14.39 25.20
C SER A 159 -11.72 12.97 25.75
N ILE A 160 -12.11 12.03 24.89
CA ILE A 160 -12.36 10.63 25.28
C ILE A 160 -11.09 9.96 25.79
N ALA A 161 -9.99 10.07 25.02
CA ALA A 161 -8.69 9.50 25.37
C ALA A 161 -8.19 10.03 26.74
N LYS A 162 -8.31 11.32 26.98
CA LYS A 162 -7.91 11.95 28.26
C LYS A 162 -8.82 11.52 29.40
N LYS A 163 -10.13 11.60 29.21
CA LYS A 163 -11.12 11.41 30.30
C LYS A 163 -11.26 9.95 30.71
N TYR A 164 -11.31 9.03 29.77
CA TYR A 164 -11.66 7.63 30.01
C TYR A 164 -10.47 6.70 30.00
N TYR A 165 -9.41 7.02 29.26
CA TYR A 165 -8.25 6.15 29.07
C TYR A 165 -6.96 6.68 29.67
N GLY A 166 -7.02 7.87 30.29
CA GLY A 166 -5.88 8.42 31.07
C GLY A 166 -4.69 8.86 30.22
N TYR A 167 -4.89 9.18 28.95
CA TYR A 167 -3.82 9.72 28.10
C TYR A 167 -3.35 11.07 28.63
N LYS A 168 -2.08 11.15 29.02
CA LYS A 168 -1.48 12.37 29.58
C LYS A 168 -1.01 13.33 28.50
N HIS A 169 -0.53 12.80 27.40
CA HIS A 169 0.06 13.56 26.31
C HIS A 169 -0.79 13.41 25.05
N ILE A 170 -1.58 14.43 24.76
CA ILE A 170 -2.35 14.56 23.52
C ILE A 170 -1.90 15.87 22.91
N SER A 171 -1.27 15.79 21.74
CA SER A 171 -0.79 16.95 21.01
C SER A 171 -1.62 17.11 19.73
N VAL A 172 -2.08 18.34 19.49
CA VAL A 172 -2.85 18.70 18.30
C VAL A 172 -2.06 19.73 17.51
N ILE A 173 -1.52 19.30 16.38
CA ILE A 173 -0.81 20.19 15.45
C ILE A 173 -1.82 20.68 14.41
N ASP A 174 -2.22 21.95 14.53
CA ASP A 174 -3.18 22.60 13.64
C ASP A 174 -2.46 23.52 12.64
N LEU A 175 -2.24 23.00 11.42
CA LEU A 175 -1.58 23.75 10.35
C LEU A 175 -2.48 24.85 9.75
N ARG A 176 -3.80 24.80 9.98
CA ARG A 176 -4.74 25.85 9.52
C ARG A 176 -4.77 27.02 10.47
N ASN A 177 -4.58 26.75 11.74
CA ASN A 177 -4.59 27.78 12.79
C ASN A 177 -3.37 27.63 13.71
N PRO A 178 -2.18 28.02 13.25
CA PRO A 178 -0.94 27.83 13.98
C PRO A 178 -0.94 28.48 15.38
N THR A 179 -1.74 29.51 15.60
CA THR A 179 -1.86 30.21 16.92
C THR A 179 -2.61 29.37 17.95
N ARG A 180 -3.34 28.34 17.53
CA ARG A 180 -4.05 27.39 18.41
C ARG A 180 -3.42 25.99 18.39
N SER A 181 -2.35 25.82 17.63
CA SER A 181 -1.62 24.56 17.53
C SER A 181 -0.73 24.36 18.74
N ASP A 182 -0.62 23.11 19.18
CA ASP A 182 0.45 22.75 20.10
C ASP A 182 1.81 22.91 19.41
N GLY A 183 2.80 23.37 20.16
CA GLY A 183 4.16 23.48 19.67
C GLY A 183 4.81 22.10 19.52
N ASN A 184 5.52 21.91 18.42
CA ASN A 184 6.34 20.73 18.22
C ASN A 184 7.78 21.13 17.90
N ASN A 185 8.69 20.92 18.87
CA ASN A 185 10.10 21.20 18.67
C ASN A 185 10.78 20.01 17.98
N LEU A 186 11.06 20.15 16.69
CA LEU A 186 11.72 19.15 15.86
C LEU A 186 13.15 18.81 16.34
N LEU A 187 13.79 19.72 17.10
CA LEU A 187 15.13 19.52 17.63
C LEU A 187 15.15 18.69 18.93
N THR A 188 13.99 18.37 19.51
CA THR A 188 13.91 17.70 20.83
C THR A 188 14.74 16.42 20.92
N LEU A 189 14.68 15.56 19.89
CA LEU A 189 15.46 14.31 19.88
C LEU A 189 16.96 14.58 19.70
N ILE A 190 17.31 15.53 18.86
CA ILE A 190 18.69 15.92 18.59
C ILE A 190 19.31 16.46 19.87
N ASN A 191 18.67 17.44 20.52
CA ASN A 191 19.11 18.02 21.76
C ASN A 191 19.25 16.98 22.87
N ARG A 192 18.28 16.07 23.01
CA ARG A 192 18.37 14.98 23.98
C ARG A 192 19.63 14.12 23.80
N TYR A 193 19.94 13.72 22.58
CA TYR A 193 21.12 12.89 22.30
C TYR A 193 22.40 13.70 22.39
N MET A 194 22.39 14.99 22.03
CA MET A 194 23.52 15.89 22.24
C MET A 194 23.83 16.09 23.73
N ASP A 195 22.80 16.25 24.57
CA ASP A 195 22.97 16.35 26.01
C ASP A 195 23.58 15.08 26.63
N ILE A 196 23.16 13.91 26.14
CA ILE A 196 23.78 12.64 26.56
C ILE A 196 25.24 12.58 26.12
N ALA A 197 25.54 12.96 24.89
CA ALA A 197 26.92 12.98 24.36
C ALA A 197 27.81 14.01 25.10
N ARG A 198 27.27 15.16 25.49
CA ARG A 198 28.00 16.16 26.31
C ARG A 198 28.31 15.64 27.71
N LYS A 199 27.37 14.90 28.33
CA LYS A 199 27.55 14.31 29.68
C LYS A 199 28.42 13.07 29.67
N GLN A 200 28.48 12.36 28.54
CA GLN A 200 29.21 11.11 28.35
C GLN A 200 30.00 11.19 27.03
N PRO A 201 31.18 11.83 27.00
CA PRO A 201 31.96 12.04 25.78
C PRO A 201 32.32 10.76 25.03
N ASP A 202 32.46 9.66 25.75
CA ASP A 202 32.79 8.34 25.19
C ASP A 202 31.58 7.62 24.60
N ASN A 203 30.38 8.17 24.74
CA ASN A 203 29.16 7.59 24.22
C ASN A 203 28.97 7.95 22.73
N LEU A 204 29.76 7.30 21.88
CA LEU A 204 29.70 7.47 20.43
C LEU A 204 28.30 7.15 19.85
N ALA A 205 27.56 6.22 20.46
CA ALA A 205 26.22 5.88 20.02
C ALA A 205 25.21 7.03 20.16
N ALA A 206 25.31 7.82 21.23
CA ALA A 206 24.47 9.01 21.44
C ALA A 206 24.80 10.08 20.36
N ARG A 207 26.11 10.32 20.12
CA ARG A 207 26.57 11.26 19.09
C ARG A 207 26.09 10.86 17.70
N ALA A 208 26.26 9.59 17.32
CA ALA A 208 25.80 9.08 16.04
C ALA A 208 24.26 9.20 15.86
N LYS A 209 23.49 9.03 16.94
CA LYS A 209 22.04 9.24 16.90
C LYS A 209 21.67 10.72 16.72
N ALA A 210 22.35 11.64 17.38
CA ALA A 210 22.14 13.07 17.18
C ALA A 210 22.41 13.48 15.72
N GLU A 211 23.54 13.04 15.16
CA GLU A 211 23.91 13.26 13.75
C GLU A 211 22.87 12.67 12.79
N LYS A 212 22.41 11.45 13.06
CA LYS A 212 21.37 10.80 12.26
C LYS A 212 20.07 11.64 12.22
N TYR A 213 19.59 12.09 13.36
CA TYR A 213 18.36 12.87 13.41
C TYR A 213 18.53 14.28 12.84
N ALA A 214 19.70 14.90 13.00
CA ALA A 214 20.03 16.17 12.35
C ALA A 214 20.01 16.05 10.82
N LYS A 215 20.61 14.98 10.27
CA LYS A 215 20.57 14.69 8.82
C LYS A 215 19.15 14.44 8.32
N ILE A 216 18.35 13.66 9.04
CA ILE A 216 16.95 13.40 8.67
C ILE A 216 16.17 14.72 8.60
N LEU A 217 16.33 15.59 9.60
CA LEU A 217 15.66 16.88 9.63
C LEU A 217 16.15 17.79 8.50
N ALA A 218 17.47 17.92 8.30
CA ALA A 218 18.04 18.70 7.23
C ALA A 218 17.56 18.24 5.86
N LYS A 219 17.57 16.94 5.61
CA LYS A 219 17.07 16.36 4.35
C LYS A 219 15.59 16.63 4.13
N SER A 220 14.75 16.52 5.15
CA SER A 220 13.31 16.80 5.03
C SER A 220 13.00 18.27 4.73
N ILE A 221 13.90 19.19 5.07
CA ILE A 221 13.78 20.62 4.77
C ILE A 221 14.30 20.93 3.37
N VAL A 222 15.48 20.38 3.02
CA VAL A 222 16.15 20.66 1.75
C VAL A 222 15.49 19.92 0.58
N SER A 223 14.98 18.69 0.81
CA SER A 223 14.38 17.84 -0.21
C SER A 223 13.04 17.25 0.27
N PRO A 224 12.00 18.06 0.45
CA PRO A 224 10.72 17.62 1.05
C PRO A 224 9.97 16.57 0.25
N GLU A 225 10.17 16.50 -1.06
CA GLU A 225 9.47 15.55 -1.94
C GLU A 225 10.12 14.16 -1.99
N GLY A 226 11.19 13.92 -1.24
CA GLY A 226 11.89 12.64 -1.22
C GLY A 226 12.61 12.30 -2.53
N ASN A 227 12.57 13.19 -3.51
CA ASN A 227 13.24 13.02 -4.78
C ASN A 227 14.73 13.37 -4.63
N SER A 228 15.57 12.35 -4.52
CA SER A 228 17.02 12.51 -4.39
C SER A 228 17.72 12.73 -5.73
N ASP A 229 16.99 12.70 -6.84
CA ASP A 229 17.55 12.95 -8.16
C ASP A 229 17.41 14.43 -8.51
N HIS A 230 18.35 15.22 -8.02
CA HIS A 230 18.47 16.66 -8.31
C HIS A 230 19.26 16.93 -9.59
N GLY A 231 19.59 15.90 -10.38
CA GLY A 231 20.33 16.02 -11.63
C GLY A 231 21.62 16.83 -11.46
N GLN A 232 21.84 17.83 -12.31
CA GLN A 232 23.04 18.69 -12.27
C GLN A 232 23.16 19.55 -11.01
N ASN A 233 22.08 19.73 -10.26
CA ASN A 233 22.04 20.55 -9.05
C ASN A 233 22.28 19.75 -7.76
N ALA A 234 22.52 18.44 -7.84
CA ALA A 234 22.71 17.56 -6.67
C ALA A 234 23.75 18.09 -5.69
N PHE A 235 24.87 18.62 -6.19
CA PHE A 235 25.92 19.20 -5.36
C PHE A 235 25.44 20.33 -4.44
N PHE A 236 24.58 21.22 -4.95
CA PHE A 236 24.05 22.33 -4.15
C PHE A 236 23.09 21.86 -3.04
N TYR A 237 22.30 20.85 -3.33
CA TYR A 237 21.40 20.25 -2.33
C TYR A 237 22.18 19.51 -1.26
N ASP A 238 23.18 18.72 -1.63
CA ASP A 238 24.05 18.01 -0.67
C ASP A 238 24.84 19.00 0.22
N ALA A 239 25.36 20.08 -0.37
CA ALA A 239 26.05 21.12 0.37
C ALA A 239 25.10 21.84 1.36
N ALA A 240 23.86 22.14 0.94
CA ALA A 240 22.84 22.74 1.81
C ALA A 240 22.43 21.81 2.95
N GLU A 241 22.25 20.50 2.67
CA GLU A 241 21.98 19.48 3.70
C GLU A 241 23.12 19.39 4.72
N GLY A 242 24.37 19.35 4.23
CA GLY A 242 25.56 19.32 5.06
C GLY A 242 25.69 20.55 5.96
N LEU A 243 25.50 21.74 5.41
CA LEU A 243 25.53 22.99 6.16
C LEU A 243 24.44 23.05 7.22
N LEU A 244 23.20 22.72 6.84
CA LEU A 244 22.06 22.76 7.76
C LEU A 244 22.22 21.74 8.88
N SER A 245 22.62 20.50 8.59
CA SER A 245 22.84 19.47 9.62
C SER A 245 23.96 19.86 10.59
N SER A 246 25.06 20.44 10.08
CA SER A 246 26.15 20.93 10.93
C SER A 246 25.71 22.08 11.83
N THR A 247 24.93 23.01 11.29
CA THR A 247 24.38 24.13 12.09
C THR A 247 23.44 23.65 13.20
N ILE A 248 22.57 22.68 12.89
CA ILE A 248 21.68 22.06 13.88
C ILE A 248 22.46 21.39 15.02
N LEU A 249 23.61 20.78 14.74
CA LEU A 249 24.42 20.13 15.77
C LEU A 249 25.23 21.11 16.62
N LEU A 250 25.40 22.35 16.16
CA LEU A 250 26.07 23.42 16.92
C LEU A 250 25.14 24.17 17.88
N LEU A 251 23.84 24.14 17.62
CA LEU A 251 22.80 24.75 18.49
C LEU A 251 22.59 23.92 19.76
#